data_75b13fdf6a4364ba6c230d159109b8bb
#
_entry.id   75b13fdf6a4364ba6c230d159109b8bb
#
_cell.length_a   1.000
_cell.length_b   1.000
_cell.length_c   1.000
_cell.angle_alpha   90.00
_cell.angle_beta   90.00
_cell.angle_gamma   90.00
#
_symmetry.space_group_name_H-M   'P 1'
#
loop_
_entity.id
_entity.type
_entity.pdbx_description
1 polymer ?
#
loop_
_entity_poly.entity_id
_entity_poly.type
_entity_poly.pdbx_seq_one_letter_code
_entity_poly.pdbx_strand_id
1 'polypeptide(L)'
;MNNSISFDFQFSNFYCNSYSFDEFTSTYSFDVISNKKTSDIICPRCGAKVHVYDSSTVHLKDMPLRADTSSILKVHLHRYRCTSCKVSFSEEIPFKHPGSRVTERLSGFIKSFLKHHMSIKDIAAITGVHWETISKIHKQYMEELLEERATELSLENYHPRYLAVDEFAIHKGHTYATCVMDIERGDVLWV
;
A
#
# COMPACT_ATOMS: atom_id res chain seq x y z
N MET A 1 8.97 -35.69 4.33
CA MET A 1 10.09 -34.75 4.27
C MET A 1 9.50 -33.34 4.46
N ASN A 2 9.66 -32.75 5.65
CA ASN A 2 9.19 -31.38 5.89
C ASN A 2 10.14 -30.43 5.17
N ASN A 3 9.80 -30.01 3.96
CA ASN A 3 10.41 -28.86 3.34
C ASN A 3 9.87 -27.60 4.04
N SER A 4 10.50 -27.21 5.13
CA SER A 4 10.29 -25.90 5.71
C SER A 4 10.93 -24.86 4.77
N ILE A 5 10.16 -24.39 3.80
CA ILE A 5 10.52 -23.16 3.08
C ILE A 5 10.31 -22.05 4.08
N SER A 6 11.40 -21.53 4.65
CA SER A 6 11.34 -20.32 5.44
C SER A 6 11.10 -19.17 4.47
N PHE A 7 9.84 -18.80 4.27
CA PHE A 7 9.53 -17.51 3.68
C PHE A 7 9.95 -16.47 4.70
N ASP A 8 10.95 -15.69 4.39
CA ASP A 8 11.36 -14.55 5.19
C ASP A 8 10.32 -13.44 5.02
N PHE A 9 9.16 -13.64 5.68
CA PHE A 9 8.18 -12.59 5.86
C PHE A 9 8.74 -11.65 6.93
N GLN A 10 9.52 -10.66 6.50
CA GLN A 10 10.08 -9.61 7.34
C GLN A 10 8.98 -8.66 7.86
N PHE A 11 7.92 -9.23 8.41
CA PHE A 11 6.86 -8.46 9.02
C PHE A 11 7.08 -8.40 10.54
N SER A 12 7.51 -7.25 11.02
CA SER A 12 7.66 -7.01 12.46
C SER A 12 6.43 -7.48 13.22
N ASN A 13 6.62 -8.38 14.19
CA ASN A 13 5.59 -8.95 15.05
C ASN A 13 4.55 -9.87 14.39
N PHE A 14 4.80 -10.34 13.17
CA PHE A 14 3.96 -11.33 12.50
C PHE A 14 4.82 -12.44 11.89
N TYR A 15 4.28 -13.65 11.83
CA TYR A 15 4.94 -14.79 11.18
C TYR A 15 3.94 -15.61 10.37
N CYS A 16 4.44 -16.33 9.39
CA CYS A 16 3.64 -17.27 8.62
C CYS A 16 3.55 -18.59 9.41
N ASN A 17 2.33 -18.97 9.79
CA ASN A 17 2.05 -20.21 10.50
C ASN A 17 1.94 -21.41 9.55
N SER A 18 1.27 -21.21 8.42
CA SER A 18 1.06 -22.23 7.40
C SER A 18 0.84 -21.58 6.05
N TYR A 19 1.00 -22.38 4.98
CA TYR A 19 0.64 -21.96 3.65
C TYR A 19 -0.01 -23.10 2.88
N SER A 20 -0.78 -22.74 1.86
CA SER A 20 -1.39 -23.67 0.90
C SER A 20 -1.28 -23.11 -0.52
N PHE A 21 -1.27 -24.00 -1.49
CA PHE A 21 -1.34 -23.65 -2.90
C PHE A 21 -2.58 -24.30 -3.51
N ASP A 22 -3.41 -23.48 -4.14
CA ASP A 22 -4.57 -23.92 -4.92
C ASP A 22 -4.15 -23.94 -6.39
N GLU A 23 -4.05 -25.13 -6.96
CA GLU A 23 -3.65 -25.34 -8.36
C GLU A 23 -4.71 -24.81 -9.34
N PHE A 24 -5.98 -24.86 -8.97
CA PHE A 24 -7.06 -24.43 -9.84
C PHE A 24 -7.09 -22.91 -10.04
N THR A 25 -6.84 -22.16 -8.97
CA THR A 25 -6.79 -20.69 -9.02
C THR A 25 -5.36 -20.15 -9.13
N SER A 26 -4.35 -21.01 -9.16
CA SER A 26 -2.92 -20.65 -9.10
C SER A 26 -2.62 -19.66 -7.97
N THR A 27 -3.21 -19.89 -6.77
CA THR A 27 -3.14 -18.97 -5.64
C THR A 27 -2.43 -19.57 -4.44
N TYR A 28 -1.40 -18.90 -3.97
CA TYR A 28 -0.80 -19.12 -2.66
C TYR A 28 -1.58 -18.42 -1.57
N SER A 29 -1.95 -19.13 -0.53
CA SER A 29 -2.57 -18.58 0.68
C SER A 29 -1.64 -18.79 1.87
N PHE A 30 -1.37 -17.74 2.63
CA PHE A 30 -0.49 -17.76 3.81
C PHE A 30 -1.29 -17.37 5.05
N ASP A 31 -1.31 -18.22 6.06
CA ASP A 31 -1.89 -17.90 7.35
C ASP A 31 -0.86 -17.14 8.19
N VAL A 32 -1.12 -15.86 8.43
CA VAL A 32 -0.22 -14.93 9.11
C VAL A 32 -0.80 -14.60 10.48
N ILE A 33 0.00 -14.81 11.52
CA ILE A 33 -0.39 -14.64 12.93
C ILE A 33 0.53 -13.64 13.61
N SER A 34 -0.04 -12.79 14.47
CA SER A 34 0.72 -11.91 15.34
C SER A 34 1.44 -12.71 16.43
N ASN A 35 2.69 -12.35 16.72
CA ASN A 35 3.46 -12.89 17.84
C ASN A 35 3.37 -12.04 19.12
N LYS A 36 2.58 -10.95 19.10
CA LYS A 36 2.37 -10.09 20.27
C LYS A 36 1.60 -10.83 21.35
N LYS A 37 2.11 -10.78 22.56
CA LYS A 37 1.39 -11.30 23.71
C LYS A 37 0.36 -10.27 24.19
N THR A 38 -0.83 -10.72 24.59
CA THR A 38 -1.88 -9.85 25.13
C THR A 38 -1.40 -9.04 26.35
N SER A 39 -0.44 -9.60 27.12
CA SER A 39 0.20 -8.91 28.28
C SER A 39 0.91 -7.63 27.89
N ASP A 40 1.41 -7.55 26.66
CA ASP A 40 2.25 -6.44 26.18
C ASP A 40 1.39 -5.33 25.54
N ILE A 41 0.09 -5.58 25.41
CA ILE A 41 -0.86 -4.66 24.82
C ILE A 41 -1.52 -3.82 25.91
N ILE A 42 -1.46 -2.51 25.75
CA ILE A 42 -2.11 -1.54 26.61
C ILE A 42 -3.16 -0.74 25.86
N CYS A 43 -4.14 -0.23 26.56
CA CYS A 43 -5.19 0.59 25.96
C CYS A 43 -4.60 1.91 25.44
N PRO A 44 -4.78 2.27 24.15
CA PRO A 44 -4.23 3.50 23.58
C PRO A 44 -4.89 4.77 24.17
N ARG A 45 -6.06 4.64 24.83
CA ARG A 45 -6.78 5.78 25.41
C ARG A 45 -6.40 6.06 26.87
N CYS A 46 -6.18 5.02 27.70
CA CYS A 46 -6.00 5.19 29.16
C CYS A 46 -4.85 4.38 29.75
N GLY A 47 -4.06 3.65 28.94
CA GLY A 47 -2.92 2.86 29.40
C GLY A 47 -3.26 1.60 30.21
N ALA A 48 -4.55 1.33 30.50
CA ALA A 48 -4.95 0.17 31.28
C ALA A 48 -4.80 -1.15 30.50
N LYS A 49 -4.80 -2.27 31.25
CA LYS A 49 -4.77 -3.62 30.67
C LYS A 49 -5.98 -3.88 29.77
N VAL A 50 -5.77 -4.74 28.80
CA VAL A 50 -6.79 -5.17 27.85
C VAL A 50 -6.99 -6.69 27.90
N HIS A 51 -8.07 -7.17 27.34
CA HIS A 51 -8.30 -8.59 27.07
C HIS A 51 -8.72 -8.78 25.61
N VAL A 52 -8.50 -9.95 25.06
CA VAL A 52 -9.02 -10.33 23.75
C VAL A 52 -10.55 -10.40 23.86
N TYR A 53 -11.21 -9.60 23.01
CA TYR A 53 -12.66 -9.51 22.96
C TYR A 53 -13.22 -10.32 21.79
N ASP A 54 -12.52 -10.30 20.67
CA ASP A 54 -12.92 -10.93 19.41
C ASP A 54 -11.70 -11.17 18.52
N SER A 55 -11.85 -11.92 17.45
CA SER A 55 -10.84 -12.14 16.43
C SER A 55 -11.43 -11.97 15.04
N SER A 56 -10.62 -11.53 14.11
CA SER A 56 -10.99 -11.36 12.69
C SER A 56 -9.85 -11.76 11.78
N THR A 57 -10.19 -12.09 10.53
CA THR A 57 -9.19 -12.37 9.50
C THR A 57 -9.29 -11.33 8.40
N VAL A 58 -8.16 -10.71 8.09
CA VAL A 58 -8.03 -9.74 6.99
C VAL A 58 -7.26 -10.39 5.86
N HIS A 59 -7.83 -10.36 4.67
CA HIS A 59 -7.16 -10.85 3.46
C HIS A 59 -6.45 -9.69 2.77
N LEU A 60 -5.14 -9.82 2.61
CA LEU A 60 -4.30 -8.88 1.88
C LEU A 60 -3.70 -9.56 0.66
N LYS A 61 -3.76 -8.91 -0.47
CA LYS A 61 -3.02 -9.33 -1.65
C LYS A 61 -1.56 -8.95 -1.51
N ASP A 62 -0.69 -9.85 -1.89
CA ASP A 62 0.76 -9.71 -1.77
C ASP A 62 1.46 -9.95 -3.10
N MET A 63 2.76 -9.73 -3.15
CA MET A 63 3.57 -9.99 -4.34
C MET A 63 3.41 -11.44 -4.81
N PRO A 64 3.28 -11.67 -6.12
CA PRO A 64 3.28 -13.02 -6.67
C PRO A 64 4.62 -13.70 -6.39
N LEU A 65 4.61 -14.96 -5.96
CA LEU A 65 5.83 -15.76 -5.74
C LEU A 65 6.44 -16.28 -7.03
N ARG A 66 5.61 -16.48 -8.04
CA ARG A 66 5.99 -16.95 -9.38
C ARG A 66 5.19 -16.18 -10.40
N ALA A 67 5.65 -16.20 -11.66
CA ALA A 67 4.83 -15.75 -12.77
C ALA A 67 3.49 -16.51 -12.77
N ASP A 68 2.44 -15.83 -13.19
CA ASP A 68 1.07 -16.37 -13.30
C ASP A 68 0.45 -16.92 -12.01
N THR A 69 0.96 -16.50 -10.83
CA THR A 69 0.37 -16.85 -9.54
C THR A 69 -0.12 -15.61 -8.79
N SER A 70 -1.04 -15.84 -7.87
CA SER A 70 -1.48 -14.84 -6.87
C SER A 70 -0.99 -15.23 -5.48
N SER A 71 -0.77 -14.25 -4.63
CA SER A 71 -0.45 -14.48 -3.22
C SER A 71 -1.44 -13.72 -2.33
N ILE A 72 -2.03 -14.41 -1.36
CA ILE A 72 -2.98 -13.86 -0.39
C ILE A 72 -2.48 -14.15 1.02
N LEU A 73 -2.33 -13.10 1.82
CA LEU A 73 -2.07 -13.21 3.24
C LEU A 73 -3.41 -13.20 3.99
N LYS A 74 -3.71 -14.26 4.72
CA LYS A 74 -4.82 -14.35 5.67
C LYS A 74 -4.29 -13.93 7.03
N VAL A 75 -4.42 -12.65 7.37
CA VAL A 75 -3.86 -12.08 8.59
C VAL A 75 -4.88 -12.22 9.72
N HIS A 76 -4.56 -13.06 10.70
CA HIS A 76 -5.39 -13.27 11.88
C HIS A 76 -5.07 -12.22 12.93
N LEU A 77 -6.08 -11.43 13.29
CA LEU A 77 -5.97 -10.29 14.19
C LEU A 77 -6.82 -10.49 15.43
N HIS A 78 -6.33 -9.98 16.55
CA HIS A 78 -7.11 -9.84 17.77
C HIS A 78 -7.75 -8.46 17.85
N ARG A 79 -8.99 -8.45 18.32
CA ARG A 79 -9.68 -7.25 18.75
C ARG A 79 -9.67 -7.21 20.27
N TYR A 80 -9.16 -6.13 20.82
CA TYR A 80 -8.98 -5.94 22.26
C TYR A 80 -10.07 -5.05 22.83
N ARG A 81 -10.41 -5.29 24.11
CA ARG A 81 -11.28 -4.40 24.88
C ARG A 81 -10.58 -4.00 26.17
N CYS A 82 -10.61 -2.71 26.47
CA CYS A 82 -10.03 -2.16 27.69
C CYS A 82 -10.83 -2.57 28.93
N THR A 83 -10.14 -2.99 29.99
CA THR A 83 -10.76 -3.36 31.27
C THR A 83 -11.32 -2.15 32.02
N SER A 84 -10.74 -0.96 31.82
CA SER A 84 -11.11 0.29 32.50
C SER A 84 -12.11 1.12 31.65
N CYS A 85 -11.68 1.74 30.55
CA CYS A 85 -12.52 2.65 29.77
C CYS A 85 -13.44 1.97 28.77
N LYS A 86 -13.44 0.64 28.65
CA LYS A 86 -14.29 -0.18 27.78
C LYS A 86 -14.15 0.07 26.28
N VAL A 87 -13.21 0.92 25.86
CA VAL A 87 -12.91 1.13 24.43
C VAL A 87 -12.41 -0.17 23.80
N SER A 88 -12.90 -0.47 22.60
CA SER A 88 -12.43 -1.59 21.79
C SER A 88 -11.61 -1.07 20.62
N PHE A 89 -10.53 -1.79 20.30
CA PHE A 89 -9.65 -1.50 19.17
C PHE A 89 -9.10 -2.80 18.59
N SER A 90 -8.71 -2.75 17.33
CA SER A 90 -8.12 -3.90 16.63
C SER A 90 -6.61 -3.76 16.59
N GLU A 91 -5.94 -4.87 16.44
CA GLU A 91 -4.53 -4.94 16.13
C GLU A 91 -4.25 -4.28 14.77
N GLU A 92 -3.17 -3.52 14.70
CA GLU A 92 -2.74 -2.89 13.46
C GLU A 92 -1.87 -3.84 12.63
N ILE A 93 -2.01 -3.75 11.31
CA ILE A 93 -1.19 -4.48 10.35
C ILE A 93 -0.16 -3.50 9.76
N PRO A 94 1.09 -3.46 10.25
CA PRO A 94 2.07 -2.45 9.86
C PRO A 94 2.52 -2.56 8.39
N PHE A 95 2.34 -3.72 7.79
CA PHE A 95 2.70 -3.97 6.40
C PHE A 95 1.54 -3.87 5.41
N LYS A 96 0.38 -3.39 5.87
CA LYS A 96 -0.79 -3.13 5.02
C LYS A 96 -0.71 -1.73 4.44
N HIS A 97 -0.82 -1.60 3.12
CA HIS A 97 -0.90 -0.31 2.48
C HIS A 97 -2.19 0.45 2.89
N PRO A 98 -2.08 1.73 3.29
CA PRO A 98 -3.23 2.53 3.73
C PRO A 98 -4.35 2.57 2.70
N GLY A 99 -5.60 2.50 3.15
CA GLY A 99 -6.78 2.60 2.30
C GLY A 99 -7.00 1.46 1.29
N SER A 100 -6.20 0.40 1.33
CA SER A 100 -6.31 -0.71 0.38
C SER A 100 -6.19 -2.09 1.05
N ARG A 101 -6.40 -3.16 0.29
CA ARG A 101 -6.19 -4.54 0.72
C ARG A 101 -4.96 -5.18 0.05
N VAL A 102 -3.90 -4.41 -0.11
CA VAL A 102 -2.60 -4.90 -0.58
C VAL A 102 -1.55 -4.67 0.49
N THR A 103 -0.43 -5.39 0.40
CA THR A 103 0.73 -5.14 1.27
C THR A 103 1.52 -3.93 0.78
N GLU A 104 2.31 -3.30 1.67
CA GLU A 104 3.22 -2.20 1.31
C GLU A 104 4.23 -2.64 0.25
N ARG A 105 4.76 -3.87 0.33
CA ARG A 105 5.70 -4.35 -0.68
C ARG A 105 5.06 -4.54 -2.05
N LEU A 106 3.79 -4.99 -2.12
CA LEU A 106 3.06 -5.05 -3.40
C LEU A 106 2.77 -3.64 -3.93
N SER A 107 2.42 -2.70 -3.06
CA SER A 107 2.28 -1.28 -3.45
C SER A 107 3.59 -0.72 -4.01
N GLY A 108 4.73 -0.97 -3.34
CA GLY A 108 6.05 -0.60 -3.85
C GLY A 108 6.38 -1.22 -5.21
N PHE A 109 6.01 -2.48 -5.40
CA PHE A 109 6.17 -3.17 -6.68
C PHE A 109 5.30 -2.55 -7.79
N ILE A 110 4.05 -2.19 -7.48
CA ILE A 110 3.17 -1.44 -8.40
C ILE A 110 3.78 -0.08 -8.75
N LYS A 111 4.28 0.67 -7.74
CA LYS A 111 4.95 1.96 -7.95
C LYS A 111 6.17 1.84 -8.88
N SER A 112 6.93 0.73 -8.81
CA SER A 112 8.06 0.51 -9.70
C SER A 112 7.64 0.38 -11.17
N PHE A 113 6.52 -0.28 -11.47
CA PHE A 113 5.98 -0.33 -12.82
C PHE A 113 5.46 1.02 -13.31
N LEU A 114 4.78 1.77 -12.43
CA LEU A 114 4.30 3.12 -12.74
C LEU A 114 5.46 4.08 -13.08
N LYS A 115 6.58 3.95 -12.37
CA LYS A 115 7.82 4.71 -12.67
C LYS A 115 8.35 4.44 -14.08
N HIS A 116 8.13 3.25 -14.61
CA HIS A 116 8.49 2.86 -15.97
C HIS A 116 7.36 3.06 -16.99
N HIS A 117 6.37 3.89 -16.68
CA HIS A 117 5.26 4.27 -17.54
C HIS A 117 4.39 3.10 -18.02
N MET A 118 4.35 2.00 -17.29
CA MET A 118 3.49 0.87 -17.60
C MET A 118 2.01 1.23 -17.40
N SER A 119 1.14 0.76 -18.27
CA SER A 119 -0.30 1.06 -18.16
C SER A 119 -0.93 0.37 -16.94
N ILE A 120 -1.94 1.01 -16.33
CA ILE A 120 -2.70 0.43 -15.21
C ILE A 120 -3.28 -0.94 -15.58
N LYS A 121 -3.70 -1.12 -16.83
CA LYS A 121 -4.24 -2.39 -17.34
C LYS A 121 -3.19 -3.50 -17.30
N ASP A 122 -1.97 -3.22 -17.75
CA ASP A 122 -0.90 -4.21 -17.77
C ASP A 122 -0.43 -4.55 -16.35
N ILE A 123 -0.33 -3.54 -15.49
CA ILE A 123 -0.02 -3.75 -14.06
C ILE A 123 -1.10 -4.62 -13.41
N ALA A 124 -2.38 -4.39 -13.71
CA ALA A 124 -3.48 -5.21 -13.21
C ALA A 124 -3.38 -6.66 -13.68
N ALA A 125 -3.00 -6.88 -14.94
CA ALA A 125 -2.79 -8.21 -15.51
C ALA A 125 -1.64 -8.94 -14.82
N ILE A 126 -0.51 -8.27 -14.59
CA ILE A 126 0.70 -8.85 -13.95
C ILE A 126 0.48 -9.14 -12.46
N THR A 127 -0.13 -8.19 -11.73
CA THR A 127 -0.25 -8.30 -10.27
C THR A 127 -1.56 -8.95 -9.84
N GLY A 128 -2.53 -9.04 -10.75
CA GLY A 128 -3.90 -9.43 -10.47
C GLY A 128 -4.62 -8.49 -9.49
N VAL A 129 -4.11 -7.30 -9.22
CA VAL A 129 -4.75 -6.27 -8.40
C VAL A 129 -5.79 -5.54 -9.24
N HIS A 130 -6.96 -5.27 -8.63
CA HIS A 130 -8.02 -4.56 -9.36
C HIS A 130 -7.55 -3.15 -9.77
N TRP A 131 -7.89 -2.74 -10.98
CA TRP A 131 -7.44 -1.49 -11.58
C TRP A 131 -7.74 -0.24 -10.74
N GLU A 132 -8.88 -0.21 -10.02
CA GLU A 132 -9.21 0.89 -9.10
C GLU A 132 -8.23 1.01 -7.94
N THR A 133 -7.74 -0.13 -7.42
CA THR A 133 -6.74 -0.12 -6.35
C THR A 133 -5.41 0.42 -6.88
N ILE A 134 -5.00 0.00 -8.09
CA ILE A 134 -3.79 0.50 -8.75
C ILE A 134 -3.92 1.99 -9.02
N SER A 135 -5.09 2.45 -9.49
CA SER A 135 -5.36 3.86 -9.73
C SER A 135 -5.26 4.72 -8.46
N LYS A 136 -5.73 4.21 -7.32
CA LYS A 136 -5.56 4.87 -6.02
C LYS A 136 -4.09 4.94 -5.59
N ILE A 137 -3.34 3.84 -5.74
CA ILE A 137 -1.90 3.81 -5.47
C ILE A 137 -1.17 4.79 -6.39
N HIS A 138 -1.53 4.85 -7.67
CA HIS A 138 -0.95 5.78 -8.63
C HIS A 138 -1.19 7.24 -8.21
N LYS A 139 -2.44 7.56 -7.83
CA LYS A 139 -2.77 8.91 -7.37
C LYS A 139 -1.95 9.31 -6.14
N GLN A 140 -1.87 8.45 -5.13
CA GLN A 140 -1.03 8.69 -3.94
C GLN A 140 0.45 8.86 -4.30
N TYR A 141 0.97 8.02 -5.20
CA TYR A 141 2.35 8.11 -5.67
C TYR A 141 2.62 9.45 -6.40
N MET A 142 1.69 9.91 -7.22
CA MET A 142 1.82 11.23 -7.87
C MET A 142 1.77 12.37 -6.85
N GLU A 143 0.92 12.28 -5.84
CA GLU A 143 0.86 13.26 -4.74
C GLU A 143 2.19 13.31 -3.97
N GLU A 144 2.77 12.15 -3.63
CA GLU A 144 4.10 12.04 -2.99
C GLU A 144 5.20 12.71 -3.83
N LEU A 145 5.24 12.43 -5.14
CA LEU A 145 6.22 13.03 -6.05
C LEU A 145 6.08 14.55 -6.16
N LEU A 146 4.84 15.05 -6.20
CA LEU A 146 4.58 16.49 -6.25
C LEU A 146 5.01 17.19 -4.95
N GLU A 147 4.77 16.58 -3.79
CA GLU A 147 5.21 17.10 -2.49
C GLU A 147 6.75 17.11 -2.38
N GLU A 148 7.41 16.03 -2.79
CA GLU A 148 8.88 15.94 -2.85
C GLU A 148 9.43 17.05 -3.75
N ARG A 149 8.88 17.22 -4.94
CA ARG A 149 9.31 18.23 -5.90
C ARG A 149 9.08 19.65 -5.41
N ALA A 150 7.92 19.92 -4.82
CA ALA A 150 7.62 21.23 -4.22
C ALA A 150 8.61 21.59 -3.11
N THR A 151 9.01 20.60 -2.31
CA THR A 151 10.00 20.77 -1.25
C THR A 151 11.39 21.10 -1.84
N GLU A 152 11.85 20.36 -2.84
CA GLU A 152 13.11 20.62 -3.54
C GLU A 152 13.16 22.03 -4.12
N LEU A 153 12.12 22.44 -4.86
CA LEU A 153 12.04 23.77 -5.47
C LEU A 153 12.07 24.90 -4.42
N SER A 154 11.42 24.68 -3.27
CA SER A 154 11.45 25.62 -2.15
C SER A 154 12.83 25.78 -1.53
N LEU A 155 13.54 24.66 -1.31
CA LEU A 155 14.88 24.65 -0.73
C LEU A 155 15.93 25.30 -1.65
N GLU A 156 15.79 25.11 -2.96
CA GLU A 156 16.69 25.67 -3.96
C GLU A 156 16.52 27.17 -4.18
N ASN A 157 15.49 27.81 -3.60
CA ASN A 157 15.08 29.20 -3.92
C ASN A 157 14.96 29.41 -5.44
N TYR A 158 14.26 28.48 -6.07
CA TYR A 158 14.25 28.29 -7.51
C TYR A 158 13.47 29.38 -8.26
N HIS A 159 14.09 29.96 -9.26
CA HIS A 159 13.50 30.93 -10.15
C HIS A 159 13.62 30.48 -11.61
N PRO A 160 12.53 30.01 -12.25
CA PRO A 160 12.58 29.57 -13.63
C PRO A 160 12.95 30.73 -14.56
N ARG A 161 13.83 30.45 -15.51
CA ARG A 161 14.28 31.44 -16.48
C ARG A 161 13.38 31.56 -17.70
N TYR A 162 12.84 30.42 -18.13
CA TYR A 162 11.92 30.33 -19.26
C TYR A 162 10.70 29.50 -18.89
N LEU A 163 9.52 30.09 -19.10
CA LEU A 163 8.25 29.43 -18.84
C LEU A 163 7.54 29.08 -20.15
N ALA A 164 6.98 27.87 -20.24
CA ALA A 164 5.94 27.53 -21.18
C ALA A 164 4.61 27.46 -20.47
N VAL A 165 3.57 27.91 -21.17
CA VAL A 165 2.19 27.80 -20.73
C VAL A 165 1.41 27.08 -21.80
N ASP A 166 0.69 26.03 -21.45
CA ASP A 166 -0.14 25.24 -22.35
C ASP A 166 -1.52 24.96 -21.72
N GLU A 167 -2.53 24.82 -22.57
CA GLU A 167 -3.88 24.43 -22.17
C GLU A 167 -4.26 23.08 -22.77
N PHE A 168 -4.70 22.16 -21.93
CA PHE A 168 -5.17 20.84 -22.38
C PHE A 168 -6.57 20.53 -21.88
N ALA A 169 -7.33 19.80 -22.69
CA ALA A 169 -8.69 19.41 -22.34
C ALA A 169 -8.69 18.27 -21.30
N ILE A 170 -9.33 18.48 -20.16
CA ILE A 170 -9.48 17.45 -19.11
C ILE A 170 -10.63 16.48 -19.49
N HIS A 171 -11.71 17.00 -20.09
CA HIS A 171 -12.88 16.21 -20.50
C HIS A 171 -13.41 16.67 -21.87
N LYS A 172 -14.15 15.79 -22.54
CA LYS A 172 -14.93 16.17 -23.71
C LYS A 172 -15.96 17.25 -23.30
N GLY A 173 -15.81 18.46 -23.83
CA GLY A 173 -16.75 19.58 -23.61
C GLY A 173 -16.19 20.68 -22.74
N HIS A 174 -15.23 21.45 -23.26
CA HIS A 174 -14.82 22.79 -22.79
C HIS A 174 -14.32 22.94 -21.32
N THR A 175 -13.83 21.85 -20.71
CA THR A 175 -13.10 21.92 -19.45
C THR A 175 -11.61 21.77 -19.72
N TYR A 176 -10.86 22.84 -19.51
CA TYR A 176 -9.41 22.90 -19.74
C TYR A 176 -8.67 23.07 -18.42
N ALA A 177 -7.46 22.56 -18.38
CA ALA A 177 -6.46 22.92 -17.37
C ALA A 177 -5.33 23.67 -18.05
N THR A 178 -4.77 24.63 -17.34
CA THR A 178 -3.57 25.35 -17.77
C THR A 178 -2.37 24.70 -17.08
N CYS A 179 -1.34 24.37 -17.85
CA CYS A 179 -0.08 23.85 -17.33
C CYS A 179 1.01 24.91 -17.50
N VAL A 180 1.77 25.16 -16.44
CA VAL A 180 2.96 26.02 -16.45
C VAL A 180 4.19 25.17 -16.25
N MET A 181 5.14 25.25 -17.17
CA MET A 181 6.35 24.42 -17.18
C MET A 181 7.61 25.29 -17.24
N ASP A 182 8.67 24.84 -16.59
CA ASP A 182 10.02 25.27 -16.89
C ASP A 182 10.58 24.53 -18.11
N ILE A 183 10.92 25.27 -19.16
CA ILE A 183 11.42 24.69 -20.40
C ILE A 183 12.83 24.13 -20.24
N GLU A 184 13.68 24.73 -19.43
CA GLU A 184 15.07 24.31 -19.26
C GLU A 184 15.16 22.98 -18.49
N ARG A 185 14.33 22.81 -17.48
CA ARG A 185 14.31 21.58 -16.64
C ARG A 185 13.28 20.55 -17.10
N GLY A 186 12.27 20.96 -17.85
CA GLY A 186 11.14 20.12 -18.21
C GLY A 186 10.17 19.86 -17.05
N ASP A 187 10.24 20.65 -15.99
CA ASP A 187 9.41 20.50 -14.80
C ASP A 187 8.07 21.18 -14.95
N VAL A 188 6.99 20.50 -14.53
CA VAL A 188 5.68 21.11 -14.36
C VAL A 188 5.68 21.83 -13.00
N LEU A 189 5.46 23.13 -13.05
CA LEU A 189 5.49 24.01 -11.88
C LEU A 189 4.08 24.23 -11.31
N TRP A 190 3.07 24.18 -12.18
CA TRP A 190 1.68 24.40 -11.80
C TRP A 190 0.72 23.81 -12.84
N VAL A 191 -0.44 23.34 -12.39
CA VAL A 191 -1.57 22.88 -13.20
C VAL A 191 -2.89 23.42 -12.64
#